data_1d112f8aee384d9dfcd313c723c3f496
#
_entry.id   1d112f8aee384d9dfcd313c723c3f496
#
_cell.length_a   1.000
_cell.length_b   1.000
_cell.length_c   1.000
_cell.angle_alpha   90.00
_cell.angle_beta   90.00
_cell.angle_gamma   90.00
#
_symmetry.space_group_name_H-M   'P 1'
#
loop_
_entity.id
_entity.type
_entity.pdbx_description
1 polymer ?
#
loop_
_entity_poly.entity_id
_entity_poly.type
_entity_poly.pdbx_seq_one_letter_code
_entity_poly.pdbx_strand_id
1 'polypeptide(L)'
;MKIFFIIILFTXXLFCEDXXNGTKIPKLXLRNFGXSMNKIKLNQDPTSXIPKXQSTILFDSQIDDIKTIAKEFNPQPLTXNNEVSLSTNFGXLKFKLYHXDSPINCLNFKKLANSGFYDKTLFHHSVPKFLIQGGDILTRNHDVDDDGFGGPGWVVNAEFSDLTHSRGTLSMIRSKNDPNSAGSQFFISLSDNKKLDGKYTIIGDLIEGDHVLSRIEKIPSEYKQALLLCRIAIPDNENPDNWIEIDDPVSGKKLFSKVPLSDDKNSYSETLKSMINNLYRPGVPIMVDSIRVNSK
;
A
#
# COMPACT_ATOMS: atom_id res chain seq x y z
N MET A 1 10.94 -26.67 0.47
CA MET A 1 10.59 -26.32 1.86
C MET A 1 10.22 -24.85 1.86
N LYS A 2 8.92 -24.58 1.70
CA LYS A 2 8.42 -23.19 1.65
C LYS A 2 8.41 -22.63 3.07
N ILE A 3 9.25 -21.67 3.33
CA ILE A 3 9.27 -20.97 4.62
C ILE A 3 8.12 -19.97 4.60
N PHE A 4 7.09 -20.26 5.38
CA PHE A 4 5.99 -19.34 5.61
C PHE A 4 6.50 -18.15 6.43
N PHE A 5 6.75 -17.03 5.77
CA PHE A 5 6.90 -15.78 6.49
C PHE A 5 5.50 -15.28 6.86
N ILE A 6 5.17 -15.44 8.11
CA ILE A 6 3.93 -14.88 8.66
C ILE A 6 4.10 -13.37 8.72
N ILE A 7 3.42 -12.70 7.82
CA ILE A 7 3.22 -11.25 7.92
C ILE A 7 2.54 -10.96 9.25
N ILE A 8 3.04 -9.96 9.96
CA ILE A 8 2.49 -9.55 11.25
C ILE A 8 1.05 -9.10 11.04
N LEU A 9 0.15 -10.01 11.29
CA LEU A 9 -1.19 -9.65 11.68
C LEU A 9 -1.09 -9.06 13.10
N PHE A 10 -0.81 -7.77 13.19
CA PHE A 10 -1.24 -7.01 14.35
C PHE A 10 -2.76 -6.95 14.21
N THR A 11 -3.40 -8.08 14.64
CA THR A 11 -4.80 -8.02 14.92
C THR A 11 -4.98 -6.91 15.96
N UNK A 12 -5.49 -6.15 15.53
CA UNK A 12 -5.80 -5.31 16.34
C UNK A 12 -6.89 -5.74 16.96
N UNK A 13 -6.80 -6.26 17.31
CA UNK A 13 -7.67 -6.70 17.98
C UNK A 13 -7.96 -5.88 18.96
N LEU A 14 -7.72 -4.86 19.09
CA LEU A 14 -7.96 -3.92 20.15
C LEU A 14 -8.85 -2.73 19.77
N PHE A 15 -9.67 -2.83 18.74
CA PHE A 15 -10.76 -1.86 18.54
C PHE A 15 -11.93 -2.52 17.80
N CYS A 16 -12.61 -3.44 18.47
CA CYS A 16 -13.96 -3.85 18.11
C CYS A 16 -14.85 -3.84 19.34
N GLU A 17 -14.98 -2.66 19.97
CA GLU A 17 -16.12 -2.33 20.83
C GLU A 17 -16.72 -1.04 20.27
N ASP A 18 -17.99 -1.06 20.17
CA ASP A 18 -18.93 -0.05 19.67
C ASP A 18 -19.24 -0.07 18.18
N UNK A 19 -20.14 -1.01 18.00
CA UNK A 19 -20.85 -0.92 16.78
C UNK A 19 -22.18 -1.57 16.84
N UNK A 20 -22.65 -1.34 17.60
CA UNK A 20 -23.95 -1.83 17.61
C UNK A 20 -24.96 -0.76 17.43
N ASN A 21 -24.62 0.25 16.88
CA ASN A 21 -25.66 1.19 16.47
C ASN A 21 -25.78 1.15 14.94
N GLY A 22 -26.85 0.51 14.50
CA GLY A 22 -27.22 0.39 13.08
C GLY A 22 -27.39 1.75 12.39
N THR A 23 -26.30 2.25 11.81
CA THR A 23 -26.38 3.33 10.86
C THR A 23 -26.81 2.75 9.52
N LYS A 24 -28.02 3.09 9.10
CA LYS A 24 -28.53 2.80 7.76
C LYS A 24 -27.57 3.41 6.74
N ILE A 25 -26.90 2.57 5.97
CA ILE A 25 -26.07 3.01 4.84
C ILE A 25 -27.00 3.70 3.84
N PRO A 26 -26.77 4.96 3.49
CA PRO A 26 -27.65 5.64 2.54
C PRO A 26 -27.65 4.91 1.20
N LYS A 27 -28.82 4.65 0.66
CA LYS A 27 -29.03 3.98 -0.65
C LYS A 27 -28.33 4.67 -1.84
N LEU A 28 -27.90 5.88 -1.63
CA LEU A 28 -27.26 6.68 -2.69
C LEU A 28 -25.82 6.26 -3.08
N UNK A 29 -25.30 5.62 -2.24
CA UNK A 29 -23.99 5.21 -2.49
C UNK A 29 -23.91 4.01 -3.37
N LEU A 30 -24.84 3.37 -3.25
CA LEU A 30 -24.84 2.12 -4.00
C LEU A 30 -25.02 2.32 -5.52
N ARG A 31 -25.69 3.37 -5.92
CA ARG A 31 -25.95 3.62 -7.35
C ARG A 31 -24.73 4.13 -8.12
N ASN A 32 -23.82 4.82 -7.46
CA ASN A 32 -22.66 5.40 -8.15
C ASN A 32 -21.44 4.47 -8.20
N PHE A 33 -21.32 3.51 -7.28
CA PHE A 33 -20.21 2.56 -7.27
C PHE A 33 -20.35 1.45 -8.33
N GLY A 34 -21.57 1.03 -8.55
CA GLY A 34 -21.85 0.02 -9.57
C GLY A 34 -21.50 0.45 -11.00
N UNK A 35 -21.69 1.46 -11.16
CA UNK A 35 -21.40 1.98 -12.40
C UNK A 35 -20.00 2.27 -12.68
N SER A 36 -19.39 2.62 -11.70
CA SER A 36 -17.96 2.91 -11.87
C SER A 36 -17.17 1.63 -12.13
N MET A 37 -17.51 0.56 -11.46
CA MET A 37 -16.84 -0.75 -11.67
C MET A 37 -17.15 -1.35 -13.04
N ASN A 38 -18.39 -1.20 -13.52
CA ASN A 38 -18.75 -1.67 -14.88
C ASN A 38 -18.05 -0.87 -15.99
N LYS A 39 -17.61 0.34 -15.70
CA LYS A 39 -16.84 1.14 -16.68
C LYS A 39 -15.33 0.81 -16.68
N ILE A 40 -14.83 0.23 -15.60
CA ILE A 40 -13.43 -0.20 -15.50
C ILE A 40 -13.24 -1.54 -16.21
N LYS A 41 -14.30 -2.32 -16.31
CA LYS A 41 -14.27 -3.55 -17.10
C LYS A 41 -14.66 -3.21 -18.54
N LEU A 42 -13.89 -3.48 -19.47
CA LEU A 42 -14.47 -4.29 -20.50
C LEU A 42 -14.71 -3.85 -21.90
N ASN A 43 -14.28 -2.75 -22.36
CA ASN A 43 -14.23 -2.57 -23.82
C ASN A 43 -13.04 -1.72 -24.26
N GLN A 44 -11.98 -1.81 -23.51
CA GLN A 44 -10.72 -1.21 -23.90
C GLN A 44 -9.69 -2.33 -24.00
N ASP A 45 -8.99 -2.37 -25.09
CA ASP A 45 -7.72 -3.05 -25.19
C ASP A 45 -7.00 -2.90 -23.84
N PRO A 46 -6.56 -3.98 -23.18
CA PRO A 46 -5.86 -3.87 -21.90
C PRO A 46 -4.70 -2.87 -21.93
N THR A 47 -4.18 -2.56 -23.12
CA THR A 47 -3.12 -1.58 -23.32
C THR A 47 -3.61 -0.15 -23.41
N SER A 48 -4.90 0.10 -23.64
CA SER A 48 -5.45 1.45 -23.83
C SER A 48 -6.06 2.10 -22.56
N UNK A 49 -6.22 1.36 -21.76
CA UNK A 49 -6.78 1.78 -20.60
C UNK A 49 -5.84 2.03 -19.49
N ILE A 50 -4.82 1.56 -19.75
CA ILE A 50 -3.78 1.79 -18.77
C ILE A 50 -3.18 3.16 -19.07
N PRO A 51 -3.26 4.12 -18.15
CA PRO A 51 -2.51 5.36 -18.35
C PRO A 51 -1.05 5.01 -18.66
N LYS A 52 -0.49 5.72 -19.62
CA LYS A 52 0.91 5.45 -20.07
C LYS A 52 1.96 5.28 -18.94
N UNK A 53 1.62 5.51 -18.05
CA UNK A 53 2.43 5.37 -16.93
C UNK A 53 2.28 4.07 -16.20
N GLN A 54 1.36 3.62 -16.36
CA GLN A 54 1.17 2.31 -15.74
C GLN A 54 1.64 1.13 -16.60
N SER A 55 2.10 1.36 -17.77
CA SER A 55 2.52 0.29 -18.68
C SER A 55 3.91 -0.27 -18.37
N THR A 56 4.39 -0.15 -17.15
CA THR A 56 5.69 -0.73 -16.78
C THR A 56 5.54 -1.77 -15.68
N ILE A 57 4.75 -2.77 -15.97
CA ILE A 57 4.89 -4.04 -15.29
C ILE A 57 6.22 -4.63 -15.79
N LEU A 58 7.08 -4.98 -14.87
CA LEU A 58 8.43 -5.42 -15.16
C LEU A 58 8.57 -6.94 -15.05
N PHE A 59 9.44 -7.49 -15.84
CA PHE A 59 9.92 -8.86 -15.67
C PHE A 59 11.01 -8.89 -14.60
N ASP A 60 11.25 -10.06 -14.01
CA ASP A 60 12.24 -10.25 -12.94
C ASP A 60 13.62 -9.71 -13.33
N SER A 61 14.06 -9.95 -14.58
CA SER A 61 15.35 -9.46 -15.06
C SER A 61 15.44 -7.92 -15.03
N GLN A 62 14.34 -7.24 -15.35
CA GLN A 62 14.31 -5.76 -15.31
C GLN A 62 14.32 -5.25 -13.84
N ILE A 63 13.68 -5.99 -12.94
CA ILE A 63 13.73 -5.70 -11.51
C ILE A 63 15.18 -5.86 -11.00
N ASP A 64 15.86 -6.92 -11.42
CA ASP A 64 17.26 -7.16 -11.04
C ASP A 64 18.21 -6.10 -11.63
N ASP A 65 17.92 -5.60 -12.83
CA ASP A 65 18.66 -4.47 -13.42
C ASP A 65 18.52 -3.22 -12.54
N ILE A 66 17.29 -2.91 -12.07
CA ILE A 66 17.04 -1.76 -11.19
C ILE A 66 17.79 -1.92 -9.86
N LYS A 67 17.78 -3.12 -9.27
CA LYS A 67 18.52 -3.41 -8.04
C LYS A 67 20.03 -3.20 -8.26
N THR A 68 20.54 -3.64 -9.40
CA THR A 68 21.96 -3.48 -9.76
C THR A 68 22.33 -2.01 -9.92
N ILE A 69 21.53 -1.25 -10.65
CA ILE A 69 21.71 0.21 -10.81
C ILE A 69 21.72 0.88 -9.43
N ALA A 70 20.76 0.54 -8.58
CA ALA A 70 20.67 1.11 -7.23
C ALA A 70 21.88 0.73 -6.38
N LYS A 71 22.37 -0.51 -6.49
CA LYS A 71 23.55 -0.99 -5.74
C LYS A 71 24.80 -0.22 -6.14
N GLU A 72 24.98 0.06 -7.41
CA GLU A 72 26.16 0.76 -7.96
C GLU A 72 26.06 2.28 -7.81
N PHE A 73 24.85 2.82 -7.65
CA PHE A 73 24.65 4.27 -7.52
C PHE A 73 25.35 4.82 -6.27
N ASN A 74 26.14 5.87 -6.45
CA ASN A 74 26.84 6.54 -5.35
C ASN A 74 26.20 7.92 -5.12
N PRO A 75 25.36 8.06 -4.09
CA PRO A 75 24.68 9.35 -3.85
C PRO A 75 25.63 10.40 -3.31
N GLN A 76 25.42 11.65 -3.64
CA GLN A 76 26.11 12.75 -3.00
C GLN A 76 25.83 12.73 -1.48
N PRO A 77 26.78 13.14 -0.65
CA PRO A 77 26.58 13.16 0.80
C PRO A 77 25.32 13.91 1.24
N LEU A 78 24.85 13.60 2.41
CA LEU A 78 23.74 14.32 3.04
C LEU A 78 24.22 15.69 3.53
N THR A 79 23.35 16.68 3.50
CA THR A 79 23.59 18.06 3.96
C THR A 79 22.49 18.47 4.95
N UNK A 80 22.49 19.39 5.39
CA UNK A 80 21.57 19.86 6.31
C UNK A 80 20.23 20.08 5.83
N ASN A 81 20.26 20.41 4.52
CA ASN A 81 19.02 20.79 3.85
C ASN A 81 18.58 19.73 2.83
N ASN A 82 18.65 18.47 3.18
CA ASN A 82 18.10 17.42 2.30
C ASN A 82 16.58 17.41 2.37
N GLU A 83 15.94 17.65 1.23
CA GLU A 83 14.50 17.53 1.05
C GLU A 83 14.17 16.36 0.13
N VAL A 84 13.18 15.57 0.53
CA VAL A 84 12.60 14.51 -0.30
C VAL A 84 11.42 15.12 -1.07
N SER A 85 11.42 14.96 -2.37
CA SER A 85 10.27 15.20 -3.24
C SER A 85 9.72 13.86 -3.65
N LEU A 86 8.54 13.49 -3.13
CA LEU A 86 7.83 12.26 -3.44
C LEU A 86 6.61 12.63 -4.28
N SER A 87 6.63 12.28 -5.54
CA SER A 87 5.54 12.53 -6.47
C SER A 87 4.68 11.27 -6.61
N THR A 88 3.38 11.44 -6.49
CA THR A 88 2.41 10.35 -6.65
C THR A 88 1.33 10.76 -7.66
N ASN A 89 0.57 9.78 -8.13
CA ASN A 89 -0.64 10.06 -8.93
C ASN A 89 -1.73 10.83 -8.16
N PHE A 90 -1.52 11.07 -6.84
CA PHE A 90 -2.42 11.86 -5.99
C PHE A 90 -1.87 13.24 -5.66
N GLY A 91 -0.61 13.49 -5.94
CA GLY A 91 0.04 14.79 -5.69
C GLY A 91 1.45 14.67 -5.09
N UNK A 92 2.20 15.62 -4.71
CA UNK A 92 3.48 15.67 -4.21
C UNK A 92 3.47 15.70 -2.72
N LEU A 93 4.29 15.16 -2.23
CA LEU A 93 4.63 15.17 -0.80
C LEU A 93 6.09 15.61 -0.66
N LYS A 94 6.37 16.48 0.30
CA LYS A 94 7.76 16.88 0.59
C LYS A 94 8.09 16.56 2.03
N PHE A 95 9.31 16.03 2.25
CA PHE A 95 9.79 15.69 3.59
C PHE A 95 11.16 16.31 3.82
N LYS A 96 11.44 16.64 5.07
CA LYS A 96 12.77 16.98 5.54
C LYS A 96 13.40 15.70 6.11
N LEU A 97 14.64 15.38 5.73
CA LEU A 97 15.35 14.22 6.27
C LEU A 97 16.07 14.57 7.58
N TYR A 98 16.08 13.63 8.52
CA TYR A 98 16.71 13.73 9.85
C TYR A 98 18.06 13.03 9.85
N HIS A 99 18.98 13.55 9.06
CA HIS A 99 20.30 12.95 8.88
C HIS A 99 21.21 13.02 10.11
N UNK A 100 20.79 13.63 10.93
CA UNK A 100 21.46 13.68 12.10
C UNK A 100 21.13 12.60 12.99
N ASP A 101 19.89 12.27 12.95
CA ASP A 101 19.41 11.18 13.84
C ASP A 101 19.58 9.80 13.22
N SER A 102 19.46 9.71 11.92
CA SER A 102 19.52 8.43 11.19
C SER A 102 20.33 8.55 9.89
N PRO A 103 21.64 8.84 10.01
CA PRO A 103 22.49 9.10 8.83
C PRO A 103 22.57 7.94 7.84
N ILE A 104 22.66 6.69 8.32
CA ILE A 104 22.82 5.51 7.45
C ILE A 104 21.52 5.26 6.69
N ASN A 105 20.38 5.30 7.39
CA ASN A 105 19.07 5.08 6.77
C ASN A 105 18.70 6.22 5.81
N CYS A 106 19.00 7.47 6.17
CA CYS A 106 18.78 8.62 5.28
C CYS A 106 19.64 8.52 4.02
N LEU A 107 20.90 8.10 4.14
CA LEU A 107 21.79 7.94 2.97
C LEU A 107 21.32 6.77 2.10
N ASN A 108 20.91 5.66 2.71
CA ASN A 108 20.31 4.52 1.99
C ASN A 108 19.05 4.93 1.23
N PHE A 109 18.15 5.67 1.89
CA PHE A 109 16.94 6.19 1.27
C PHE A 109 17.27 7.12 0.09
N LYS A 110 18.25 8.03 0.27
CA LYS A 110 18.73 8.94 -0.79
C LYS A 110 19.32 8.16 -1.97
N LYS A 111 20.10 7.11 -1.67
CA LYS A 111 20.68 6.22 -2.68
C LYS A 111 19.58 5.60 -3.55
N LEU A 112 18.60 4.98 -2.91
CA LEU A 112 17.48 4.33 -3.60
C LEU A 112 16.60 5.34 -4.37
N ALA A 113 16.31 6.49 -3.75
CA ALA A 113 15.49 7.53 -4.37
C ALA A 113 16.14 8.08 -5.65
N ASN A 114 17.43 8.42 -5.55
CA ASN A 114 18.11 9.10 -6.66
C ASN A 114 18.61 8.15 -7.75
N SER A 115 18.67 6.84 -7.47
CA SER A 115 18.92 5.83 -8.51
C SER A 115 17.66 5.50 -9.33
N GLY A 116 16.48 5.99 -8.91
CA GLY A 116 15.20 5.67 -9.55
C GLY A 116 14.57 4.37 -9.08
N PHE A 117 15.10 3.75 -8.03
CA PHE A 117 14.60 2.46 -7.51
C PHE A 117 13.10 2.52 -7.19
N TYR A 118 12.63 3.65 -6.63
CA TYR A 118 11.24 3.81 -6.21
C TYR A 118 10.28 4.19 -7.35
N ASP A 119 10.81 4.50 -8.53
CA ASP A 119 9.96 5.02 -9.61
C ASP A 119 8.94 3.97 -10.06
N LYS A 120 7.67 4.39 -10.07
CA LYS A 120 6.51 3.57 -10.47
C LYS A 120 6.18 2.41 -9.51
N THR A 121 6.80 2.34 -8.32
CA THR A 121 6.35 1.42 -7.26
C THR A 121 5.00 1.89 -6.69
N LEU A 122 4.34 1.01 -5.94
CA LEU A 122 3.04 1.32 -5.33
C LEU A 122 3.15 1.43 -3.81
N PHE A 123 2.26 2.22 -3.23
CA PHE A 123 1.91 2.03 -1.83
C PHE A 123 0.97 0.83 -1.78
N HIS A 124 1.48 -0.30 -1.33
CA HIS A 124 0.78 -1.59 -1.37
C HIS A 124 -0.02 -1.88 -0.10
N HIS A 125 0.19 -1.10 0.97
CA HIS A 125 -0.47 -1.33 2.25
C HIS A 125 -0.91 0.00 2.86
N SER A 126 -2.20 0.10 3.21
CA SER A 126 -2.77 1.33 3.78
C SER A 126 -3.74 0.97 4.90
N VAL A 127 -3.42 1.46 6.09
CA VAL A 127 -4.28 1.32 7.27
C VAL A 127 -4.71 2.73 7.68
N PRO A 128 -5.96 3.12 7.42
CA PRO A 128 -6.44 4.47 7.76
C PRO A 128 -6.20 4.79 9.24
N LYS A 129 -5.81 6.03 9.51
CA LYS A 129 -5.48 6.53 10.85
C LYS A 129 -4.30 5.80 11.50
N PHE A 130 -3.49 5.09 10.70
CA PHE A 130 -2.29 4.41 11.21
C PHE A 130 -1.09 4.70 10.31
N LEU A 131 -1.03 4.08 9.13
CA LEU A 131 0.10 4.30 8.21
C LEU A 131 -0.24 3.92 6.76
N ILE A 132 0.58 4.41 5.84
CA ILE A 132 0.67 3.89 4.47
C ILE A 132 2.11 3.40 4.24
N GLN A 133 2.27 2.25 3.56
CA GLN A 133 3.57 1.60 3.33
C GLN A 133 3.82 1.41 1.84
N GLY A 134 5.04 1.71 1.43
CA GLY A 134 5.50 1.56 0.05
C GLY A 134 6.98 1.22 0.00
N GLY A 135 7.60 1.40 -1.17
CA GLY A 135 9.03 1.20 -1.37
C GLY A 135 9.42 -0.23 -1.70
N ASP A 136 8.46 -1.06 -2.08
CA ASP A 136 8.68 -2.42 -2.53
C ASP A 136 8.80 -2.44 -4.06
N ILE A 137 9.91 -2.95 -4.58
CA ILE A 137 10.16 -3.04 -6.03
C ILE A 137 9.28 -4.13 -6.69
N LEU A 138 8.82 -5.13 -5.95
CA LEU A 138 7.99 -6.19 -6.49
C LEU A 138 6.59 -5.69 -6.85
N THR A 139 6.13 -4.56 -6.29
CA THR A 139 4.87 -3.94 -6.72
C THR A 139 4.88 -3.54 -8.21
N ARG A 140 6.00 -3.73 -8.91
CA ARG A 140 6.12 -3.45 -10.36
C ARG A 140 6.01 -4.72 -11.22
N ASN A 141 5.85 -5.90 -10.61
CA ASN A 141 5.61 -7.13 -11.39
C ASN A 141 4.10 -7.42 -11.51
N HIS A 142 3.74 -8.58 -12.02
CA HIS A 142 2.34 -9.02 -12.17
C HIS A 142 1.80 -9.73 -10.93
N ASP A 143 2.68 -10.15 -10.01
CA ASP A 143 2.29 -10.99 -8.88
C ASP A 143 1.97 -10.11 -7.67
N VAL A 144 0.70 -9.85 -7.45
CA VAL A 144 0.24 -9.04 -6.32
C VAL A 144 0.38 -9.77 -4.98
N ASP A 145 0.62 -11.07 -5.00
CA ASP A 145 0.75 -11.86 -3.77
C ASP A 145 2.17 -11.77 -3.17
N ASP A 146 3.14 -11.23 -3.94
CA ASP A 146 4.48 -10.99 -3.43
C ASP A 146 4.72 -9.53 -2.99
N ASP A 147 3.70 -8.67 -3.08
CA ASP A 147 3.78 -7.30 -2.56
C ASP A 147 4.10 -7.31 -1.07
N GLY A 148 5.08 -6.51 -0.68
CA GLY A 148 5.57 -6.42 0.70
C GLY A 148 6.81 -7.27 0.98
N PHE A 149 7.25 -8.10 0.04
CA PHE A 149 8.41 -8.98 0.22
C PHE A 149 9.66 -8.50 -0.53
N GLY A 150 9.54 -7.49 -1.37
CA GLY A 150 10.64 -6.99 -2.17
C GLY A 150 11.54 -6.01 -1.42
N GLY A 151 12.76 -5.90 -1.93
CA GLY A 151 13.78 -5.00 -1.39
C GLY A 151 14.94 -4.85 -2.34
N PRO A 152 15.96 -4.07 -1.95
CA PRO A 152 17.07 -3.74 -2.85
C PRO A 152 18.14 -4.83 -2.97
N GLY A 153 18.07 -5.84 -2.09
CA GLY A 153 19.08 -6.90 -2.02
C GLY A 153 20.15 -6.68 -0.92
N TRP A 154 19.96 -5.64 -0.11
CA TRP A 154 20.80 -5.40 1.10
C TRP A 154 19.91 -4.79 2.20
N VAL A 155 20.48 -4.74 3.41
CA VAL A 155 19.83 -4.14 4.58
C VAL A 155 20.77 -3.17 5.26
N VAL A 156 20.22 -2.29 6.09
CA VAL A 156 20.95 -1.34 6.92
C VAL A 156 20.50 -1.45 8.38
N ASN A 157 21.40 -1.15 9.28
CA ASN A 157 21.14 -1.24 10.71
C ASN A 157 20.11 -0.19 11.15
N ALA A 158 19.37 -0.52 12.20
CA ALA A 158 18.46 0.42 12.83
C ALA A 158 19.22 1.60 13.47
N GLU A 159 18.61 2.76 13.41
CA GLU A 159 19.06 3.99 14.06
C GLU A 159 17.90 4.57 14.87
N PHE A 160 17.64 3.96 16.03
CA PHE A 160 16.55 4.41 16.89
C PHE A 160 16.95 5.68 17.63
N SER A 161 16.02 6.60 17.75
CA SER A 161 16.23 7.91 18.39
C SER A 161 15.05 8.24 19.31
N ASP A 162 15.12 9.39 19.98
CA ASP A 162 14.01 9.88 20.82
C ASP A 162 12.91 10.59 20.02
N LEU A 163 13.01 10.60 18.69
CA LEU A 163 11.94 11.11 17.83
C LEU A 163 10.68 10.28 17.97
N THR A 164 9.54 10.94 17.79
CA THR A 164 8.22 10.30 17.96
C THR A 164 7.48 10.23 16.63
N HIS A 165 6.66 9.20 16.45
CA HIS A 165 5.84 9.03 15.26
C HIS A 165 4.58 9.89 15.39
N SER A 166 4.56 11.00 14.67
CA SER A 166 3.40 11.84 14.48
C SER A 166 2.88 11.73 13.03
N ARG A 167 1.72 12.33 12.75
CA ARG A 167 1.19 12.34 11.38
C ARG A 167 2.20 13.00 10.45
N GLY A 168 2.57 12.28 9.38
CA GLY A 168 3.54 12.74 8.38
C GLY A 168 4.94 12.18 8.59
N THR A 169 5.21 11.54 9.72
CA THR A 169 6.55 10.96 9.97
C THR A 169 6.86 9.87 8.95
N LEU A 170 8.04 9.96 8.33
CA LEU A 170 8.59 9.00 7.36
C LEU A 170 9.59 8.07 8.06
N SER A 171 9.33 6.76 8.01
CA SER A 171 10.13 5.77 8.74
C SER A 171 10.40 4.53 7.90
N MET A 172 11.51 3.84 8.20
CA MET A 172 11.88 2.62 7.48
C MET A 172 11.15 1.40 8.05
N ILE A 173 10.68 0.54 7.16
CA ILE A 173 10.14 -0.80 7.52
C ILE A 173 11.31 -1.75 7.79
N ARG A 174 11.09 -2.63 8.76
CA ARG A 174 12.03 -3.71 9.10
C ARG A 174 11.24 -4.98 9.43
N SER A 175 11.87 -6.13 9.41
CA SER A 175 11.20 -7.37 9.79
C SER A 175 10.93 -7.40 11.31
N LYS A 176 9.91 -8.17 11.70
CA LYS A 176 9.48 -8.25 13.11
C LYS A 176 10.62 -8.68 14.03
N ASN A 177 11.39 -9.65 13.58
CA ASN A 177 12.37 -10.35 14.43
C ASN A 177 13.78 -9.78 14.32
N ASP A 178 14.03 -8.84 13.40
CA ASP A 178 15.34 -8.27 13.19
C ASP A 178 15.25 -6.74 12.99
N PRO A 179 15.65 -5.96 14.00
CA PRO A 179 15.62 -4.51 13.85
C PRO A 179 16.60 -4.01 12.78
N ASN A 180 17.63 -4.78 12.45
CA ASN A 180 18.66 -4.41 11.49
C ASN A 180 18.37 -4.93 10.07
N SER A 181 17.11 -5.00 9.69
CA SER A 181 16.67 -5.54 8.41
C SER A 181 15.98 -4.51 7.51
N ALA A 182 16.17 -3.22 7.75
CA ALA A 182 15.62 -2.18 6.90
C ALA A 182 16.27 -2.23 5.51
N GLY A 183 15.47 -2.29 4.46
CA GLY A 183 15.93 -2.31 3.06
C GLY A 183 15.49 -1.05 2.32
N SER A 184 14.48 -1.21 1.47
CA SER A 184 13.90 -0.10 0.70
C SER A 184 12.50 0.31 1.21
N GLN A 185 11.79 -0.58 1.88
CA GLN A 185 10.41 -0.29 2.25
C GLN A 185 10.33 0.75 3.38
N PHE A 186 9.35 1.62 3.27
CA PHE A 186 9.12 2.72 4.21
C PHE A 186 7.63 2.89 4.46
N PHE A 187 7.31 3.61 5.53
CA PHE A 187 5.93 4.01 5.78
C PHE A 187 5.85 5.50 6.15
N ILE A 188 4.67 6.04 5.94
CA ILE A 188 4.31 7.40 6.36
C ILE A 188 3.19 7.26 7.38
N SER A 189 3.38 7.81 8.58
CA SER A 189 2.38 7.79 9.63
C SER A 189 1.18 8.66 9.28
N LEU A 190 -0.04 8.14 9.48
CA LEU A 190 -1.29 8.88 9.23
C LEU A 190 -1.89 9.48 10.51
N SER A 191 -1.29 9.16 11.65
CA SER A 191 -1.67 9.72 12.96
C SER A 191 -0.49 9.59 13.92
N ASP A 192 -0.61 10.20 15.09
CA ASP A 192 0.35 10.02 16.16
C ASP A 192 0.30 8.59 16.69
N ASN A 193 1.46 7.96 16.84
CA ASN A 193 1.50 6.56 17.29
C ASN A 193 2.75 6.23 18.08
N LYS A 194 2.69 6.52 19.37
CA LYS A 194 3.80 6.26 20.32
C LYS A 194 4.21 4.79 20.41
N LYS A 195 3.36 3.85 19.97
CA LYS A 195 3.70 2.42 20.00
C LYS A 195 4.83 2.05 19.02
N LEU A 196 5.09 2.92 18.05
CA LEU A 196 6.16 2.74 17.05
C LEU A 196 7.50 3.35 17.52
N ASP A 197 7.46 4.25 18.50
CA ASP A 197 8.64 4.99 18.97
C ASP A 197 9.70 4.02 19.52
N GLY A 198 10.96 4.27 19.16
CA GLY A 198 12.08 3.41 19.54
C GLY A 198 12.09 2.03 18.88
N LYS A 199 11.18 1.75 17.95
CA LYS A 199 11.07 0.43 17.27
C LYS A 199 11.29 0.50 15.78
N TYR A 200 11.12 1.69 15.19
CA TYR A 200 11.35 1.93 13.76
C TYR A 200 12.23 3.15 13.61
N THR A 201 13.13 3.10 12.65
CA THR A 201 14.02 4.22 12.34
C THR A 201 13.23 5.32 11.64
N ILE A 202 13.11 6.48 12.30
CA ILE A 202 12.53 7.68 11.69
C ILE A 202 13.60 8.33 10.83
N ILE A 203 13.29 8.62 9.57
CA ILE A 203 14.22 9.25 8.64
C ILE A 203 13.82 10.66 8.27
N GLY A 204 12.59 11.09 8.62
CA GLY A 204 12.15 12.44 8.30
C GLY A 204 10.69 12.71 8.62
N ASP A 205 10.26 13.94 8.37
CA ASP A 205 8.87 14.37 8.55
C ASP A 205 8.38 15.17 7.35
N LEU A 206 7.06 15.07 7.13
CA LEU A 206 6.35 15.80 6.08
C LEU A 206 6.40 17.32 6.36
N ILE A 207 6.83 18.07 5.37
CA ILE A 207 6.85 19.53 5.45
C ILE A 207 5.82 20.17 4.50
N GLU A 208 5.35 19.41 3.49
CA GLU A 208 4.36 19.91 2.54
C GLU A 208 3.57 18.72 1.95
N GLY A 209 2.25 18.87 1.81
CA GLY A 209 1.42 17.87 1.13
C GLY A 209 0.45 17.10 2.02
N ASP A 210 0.16 17.55 3.26
CA ASP A 210 -0.78 16.84 4.14
C ASP A 210 -2.14 16.60 3.48
N HIS A 211 -2.59 17.52 2.63
CA HIS A 211 -3.84 17.34 1.88
C HIS A 211 -3.79 16.13 0.95
N VAL A 212 -2.59 15.77 0.44
CA VAL A 212 -2.40 14.55 -0.39
C VAL A 212 -2.53 13.31 0.49
N LEU A 213 -1.89 13.30 1.68
CA LEU A 213 -2.07 12.19 2.64
C LEU A 213 -3.54 12.02 3.02
N SER A 214 -4.24 13.15 3.23
CA SER A 214 -5.67 13.12 3.58
C SER A 214 -6.56 12.57 2.45
N ARG A 215 -6.16 12.74 1.20
CA ARG A 215 -6.85 12.14 0.04
C ARG A 215 -6.57 10.65 -0.05
N ILE A 216 -5.31 10.25 0.11
CA ILE A 216 -4.88 8.85 0.09
C ILE A 216 -5.57 8.05 1.19
N GLU A 217 -5.63 8.62 2.41
CA GLU A 217 -6.24 7.97 3.57
C GLU A 217 -7.73 7.62 3.36
N LYS A 218 -8.42 8.34 2.47
CA LYS A 218 -9.84 8.12 2.18
C LYS A 218 -10.06 6.98 1.17
N ILE A 219 -9.01 6.47 0.54
CA ILE A 219 -9.15 5.38 -0.44
C ILE A 219 -9.52 4.10 0.32
N PRO A 220 -10.67 3.49 0.02
CA PRO A 220 -11.03 2.23 0.68
C PRO A 220 -10.10 1.11 0.23
N SER A 221 -9.84 0.16 1.10
CA SER A 221 -9.11 -1.05 0.71
C SER A 221 -9.94 -1.91 -0.23
N GLU A 222 -9.29 -2.85 -0.92
CA GLU A 222 -9.96 -3.84 -1.75
C GLU A 222 -11.00 -4.60 -0.96
N TYR A 223 -10.67 -5.02 0.26
CA TYR A 223 -11.61 -5.68 1.18
C TYR A 223 -12.88 -4.85 1.37
N LYS A 224 -12.73 -3.55 1.66
CA LYS A 224 -13.89 -2.68 1.85
C LYS A 224 -14.72 -2.52 0.59
N GLN A 225 -14.07 -2.47 -0.58
CA GLN A 225 -14.78 -2.42 -1.85
C GLN A 225 -15.56 -3.72 -2.10
N ALA A 226 -14.93 -4.86 -1.83
CA ALA A 226 -15.56 -6.16 -1.98
C ALA A 226 -16.81 -6.32 -1.08
N LEU A 227 -16.72 -5.84 0.17
CA LEU A 227 -17.85 -5.88 1.09
C LEU A 227 -19.09 -5.14 0.53
N LEU A 228 -18.90 -4.10 -0.27
CA LEU A 228 -20.02 -3.37 -0.88
C LEU A 228 -20.77 -4.21 -1.93
N LEU A 229 -20.11 -5.23 -2.47
CA LEU A 229 -20.69 -6.15 -3.45
C LEU A 229 -21.38 -7.35 -2.80
N CYS A 230 -21.19 -7.51 -1.48
CA CYS A 230 -21.62 -8.69 -0.75
C CYS A 230 -22.88 -8.44 0.08
N ARG A 231 -23.60 -9.53 0.38
CA ARG A 231 -24.77 -9.57 1.28
C ARG A 231 -24.60 -10.71 2.28
N ILE A 232 -25.33 -10.63 3.37
CA ILE A 232 -25.32 -11.67 4.41
C ILE A 232 -26.21 -12.86 4.09
N ALA A 233 -27.09 -12.71 3.08
CA ALA A 233 -27.98 -13.77 2.61
C ALA A 233 -28.42 -13.50 1.17
N ILE A 234 -28.75 -14.55 0.44
CA ILE A 234 -29.36 -14.46 -0.88
C ILE A 234 -30.85 -14.12 -0.69
N PRO A 235 -31.42 -13.13 -1.41
CA PRO A 235 -32.84 -12.83 -1.33
C PRO A 235 -33.71 -14.02 -1.78
N ASP A 236 -34.83 -14.24 -1.09
CA ASP A 236 -35.71 -15.39 -1.34
C ASP A 236 -36.28 -15.45 -2.78
N ASN A 237 -36.38 -14.31 -3.45
CA ASN A 237 -36.88 -14.19 -4.80
C ASN A 237 -35.81 -14.27 -5.89
N GLU A 238 -34.56 -14.62 -5.53
CA GLU A 238 -33.45 -14.73 -6.48
C GLU A 238 -32.95 -16.17 -6.62
N ASN A 239 -32.53 -16.54 -7.83
CA ASN A 239 -31.98 -17.88 -8.08
C ASN A 239 -30.56 -17.97 -7.44
N PRO A 240 -30.35 -18.90 -6.48
CA PRO A 240 -29.04 -19.06 -5.84
C PRO A 240 -27.90 -19.39 -6.81
N ASP A 241 -28.20 -19.99 -7.96
CA ASP A 241 -27.16 -20.34 -8.95
C ASP A 241 -26.43 -19.10 -9.50
N ASN A 242 -27.07 -17.93 -9.41
CA ASN A 242 -26.48 -16.66 -9.86
C ASN A 242 -25.61 -15.99 -8.79
N TRP A 243 -25.37 -16.68 -7.68
CA TRP A 243 -24.62 -16.14 -6.56
C TRP A 243 -23.37 -16.98 -6.28
N ILE A 244 -22.37 -16.34 -5.68
CA ILE A 244 -21.20 -17.01 -5.13
C ILE A 244 -21.17 -16.81 -3.63
N GLU A 245 -20.63 -17.79 -2.92
CA GLU A 245 -20.41 -17.77 -1.49
C GLU A 245 -18.94 -17.52 -1.20
N ILE A 246 -18.63 -16.67 -0.24
CA ILE A 246 -17.27 -16.29 0.15
C ILE A 246 -17.19 -16.22 1.68
N ASP A 247 -16.13 -16.74 2.25
CA ASP A 247 -15.87 -16.61 3.69
C ASP A 247 -15.20 -15.27 3.97
N ASP A 248 -15.76 -14.50 4.89
CA ASP A 248 -15.17 -13.22 5.33
C ASP A 248 -14.06 -13.52 6.35
N PRO A 249 -12.79 -13.22 6.04
CA PRO A 249 -11.67 -13.53 6.94
C PRO A 249 -11.67 -12.70 8.24
N VAL A 250 -12.43 -11.60 8.28
CA VAL A 250 -12.49 -10.71 9.45
C VAL A 250 -13.57 -11.16 10.43
N SER A 251 -14.77 -11.43 9.95
CA SER A 251 -15.90 -11.81 10.82
C SER A 251 -16.10 -13.31 10.92
N GLY A 252 -15.50 -14.11 10.05
CA GLY A 252 -15.70 -15.55 9.98
C GLY A 252 -17.07 -15.94 9.43
N LYS A 253 -17.83 -14.99 8.91
CA LYS A 253 -19.17 -15.23 8.38
C LYS A 253 -19.14 -15.49 6.88
N LYS A 254 -20.18 -16.18 6.40
CA LYS A 254 -20.39 -16.35 4.96
C LYS A 254 -21.03 -15.09 4.38
N LEU A 255 -20.51 -14.66 3.26
CA LEU A 255 -21.03 -13.55 2.45
C LEU A 255 -21.43 -14.10 1.08
N PHE A 256 -22.39 -13.44 0.47
CA PHE A 256 -22.94 -13.83 -0.83
C PHE A 256 -22.86 -12.65 -1.78
N SER A 257 -22.36 -12.87 -3.00
CA SER A 257 -22.31 -11.84 -4.02
C SER A 257 -22.98 -12.34 -5.30
N LYS A 258 -23.81 -11.49 -5.89
CA LYS A 258 -24.48 -11.80 -7.16
C LYS A 258 -23.49 -11.63 -8.30
N VAL A 259 -23.35 -12.66 -9.12
CA VAL A 259 -22.50 -12.63 -10.31
C VAL A 259 -23.14 -11.69 -11.35
N PRO A 260 -22.41 -10.69 -11.85
CA PRO A 260 -22.94 -9.87 -12.95
C PRO A 260 -23.22 -10.72 -14.19
N LEU A 261 -24.28 -10.39 -14.94
CA LEU A 261 -24.68 -11.17 -16.12
C LEU A 261 -23.61 -11.26 -17.21
N SER A 262 -22.71 -10.29 -17.25
CA SER A 262 -21.63 -10.22 -18.23
C SER A 262 -20.39 -11.03 -17.85
N ASP A 263 -20.34 -11.54 -16.61
CA ASP A 263 -19.12 -12.08 -16.04
C ASP A 263 -19.15 -13.61 -15.98
N ASP A 264 -18.00 -14.22 -16.21
CA ASP A 264 -17.80 -15.64 -15.92
C ASP A 264 -17.79 -15.85 -14.39
N LYS A 265 -18.58 -16.81 -13.93
CA LYS A 265 -18.77 -17.07 -12.50
C LYS A 265 -17.48 -17.42 -11.77
N ASN A 266 -16.61 -18.21 -12.40
CA ASN A 266 -15.36 -18.64 -11.77
C ASN A 266 -14.39 -17.46 -11.67
N SER A 267 -14.20 -16.73 -12.77
CA SER A 267 -13.32 -15.54 -12.79
C SER A 267 -13.80 -14.48 -11.80
N TYR A 268 -15.12 -14.24 -11.72
CA TYR A 268 -15.69 -13.31 -10.75
C TYR A 268 -15.43 -13.76 -9.31
N SER A 269 -15.60 -15.07 -9.06
CA SER A 269 -15.38 -15.66 -7.73
C SER A 269 -13.91 -15.48 -7.28
N GLU A 270 -12.97 -15.78 -8.17
CA GLU A 270 -11.53 -15.63 -7.89
C GLU A 270 -11.18 -14.16 -7.60
N THR A 271 -11.66 -13.25 -8.43
CA THR A 271 -11.42 -11.82 -8.25
C THR A 271 -11.97 -11.34 -6.90
N LEU A 272 -13.20 -11.70 -6.58
CA LEU A 272 -13.83 -11.22 -5.34
C LEU A 272 -13.18 -11.85 -4.11
N LYS A 273 -12.76 -13.11 -4.17
CA LYS A 273 -11.99 -13.77 -3.09
C LYS A 273 -10.65 -13.09 -2.87
N SER A 274 -9.95 -12.74 -3.95
CA SER A 274 -8.69 -11.97 -3.84
C SER A 274 -8.94 -10.64 -3.13
N MET A 275 -9.94 -9.87 -3.55
CA MET A 275 -10.27 -8.59 -2.93
C MET A 275 -10.64 -8.72 -1.45
N ILE A 276 -11.41 -9.75 -1.08
CA ILE A 276 -11.83 -10.00 0.31
C ILE A 276 -10.62 -10.30 1.21
N ASN A 277 -9.62 -10.97 0.67
CA ASN A 277 -8.41 -11.33 1.41
C ASN A 277 -7.41 -10.15 1.51
N ASN A 278 -7.56 -9.12 0.69
CA ASN A 278 -6.67 -7.95 0.67
C ASN A 278 -7.18 -6.84 1.59
N LEU A 279 -7.04 -7.06 2.90
CA LEU A 279 -7.57 -6.18 3.95
C LEU A 279 -7.04 -4.74 3.86
N TYR A 280 -5.80 -4.58 3.45
CA TYR A 280 -5.08 -3.30 3.55
C TYR A 280 -4.53 -2.79 2.21
N ARG A 281 -4.67 -3.56 1.12
CA ARG A 281 -4.29 -3.06 -0.20
C ARG A 281 -5.26 -1.95 -0.60
N PRO A 282 -4.77 -0.78 -1.02
CA PRO A 282 -5.67 0.28 -1.52
C PRO A 282 -6.46 -0.20 -2.74
N GLY A 283 -7.77 0.03 -2.73
CA GLY A 283 -8.64 -0.38 -3.84
C GLY A 283 -8.51 0.49 -5.09
N VAL A 284 -7.66 1.51 -5.03
CA VAL A 284 -7.20 2.29 -6.19
C VAL A 284 -5.68 2.38 -6.06
N PRO A 285 -4.91 2.01 -7.09
CA PRO A 285 -3.46 2.04 -6.99
C PRO A 285 -2.91 3.44 -6.67
N ILE A 286 -2.10 3.51 -5.62
CA ILE A 286 -1.40 4.72 -5.22
C ILE A 286 0.04 4.58 -5.73
N MET A 287 0.29 5.14 -6.91
CA MET A 287 1.57 4.99 -7.58
C MET A 287 2.54 6.10 -7.20
N VAL A 288 3.76 5.72 -6.90
CA VAL A 288 4.90 6.62 -6.73
C VAL A 288 5.45 6.94 -8.12
N ASP A 289 5.19 8.13 -8.62
CA ASP A 289 5.77 8.54 -9.91
C ASP A 289 7.29 8.65 -9.82
N SER A 290 7.77 9.22 -8.74
CA SER A 290 9.21 9.29 -8.46
C SER A 290 9.46 9.73 -7.03
N ILE A 291 10.63 9.36 -6.48
CA ILE A 291 11.16 9.94 -5.25
C ILE A 291 12.57 10.49 -5.57
N ARG A 292 12.83 11.73 -5.18
CA ARG A 292 14.16 12.35 -5.33
C ARG A 292 14.54 13.08 -4.05
N VAL A 293 15.81 13.02 -3.69
CA VAL A 293 16.38 13.70 -2.53
C VAL A 293 17.37 14.74 -3.03
N ASN A 294 17.02 15.99 -2.84
CA ASN A 294 17.83 17.14 -3.27
C ASN A 294 18.50 17.80 -2.07
N SER A 295 19.73 18.26 -2.28
CA SER A 295 20.43 19.10 -1.32
C SER A 295 20.26 20.56 -1.76
N LYS A 296 19.67 21.37 -0.90
CA LYS A 296 19.57 22.82 -1.11
C LYS A 296 20.76 23.57 -0.51
#